data_6217c3d481ca9b82c67ed2901e11fe6e
#
_entry.id   6217c3d481ca9b82c67ed2901e11fe6e
#
_cell.length_a   1.000
_cell.length_b   1.000
_cell.length_c   1.000
_cell.angle_alpha   90.00
_cell.angle_beta   90.00
_cell.angle_gamma   90.00
#
_symmetry.space_group_name_H-M   'P 1'
#
loop_
_entity.id
_entity.type
_entity.pdbx_description
1 polymer ?
#
loop_
_entity_poly.entity_id
_entity_poly.type
_entity_poly.pdbx_seq_one_letter_code
_entity_poly.pdbx_strand_id
1 'polypeptide(L)'
;MAGLRKILLVDDDDDLREALSEQLVMTEDFDVFEAGTGAEGMDKVKAGLFDLVILDVGLPDTDGRELCRRMRKGGVKCPILMLTGHDTDSDTILG
;
A
#
# COMPACT_ATOMS: atom_id res chain seq x y z
N MET A 1 -20.78 8.14 -12.84
CA MET A 1 -19.63 8.36 -12.73
C MET A 1 -18.87 7.40 -12.03
N ALA A 2 -17.90 7.03 -12.49
CA ALA A 2 -17.12 6.07 -11.85
C ALA A 2 -16.59 6.61 -10.60
N GLY A 3 -16.50 5.85 -9.62
CA GLY A 3 -15.90 6.27 -8.41
C GLY A 3 -14.42 6.40 -8.53
N LEU A 4 -13.81 6.97 -7.55
CA LEU A 4 -12.38 7.07 -7.53
C LEU A 4 -11.79 5.69 -7.28
N ARG A 5 -10.60 5.46 -7.78
CA ARG A 5 -9.91 4.22 -7.52
C ARG A 5 -9.30 4.32 -6.14
N LYS A 6 -9.42 3.26 -5.37
CA LYS A 6 -8.94 3.26 -4.00
C LYS A 6 -7.54 2.69 -3.90
N ILE A 7 -6.67 3.43 -3.28
CA ILE A 7 -5.28 3.04 -3.10
C ILE A 7 -4.99 2.96 -1.62
N LEU A 8 -4.39 1.85 -1.18
CA LEU A 8 -3.93 1.73 0.20
C LEU A 8 -2.42 1.90 0.21
N LEU A 9 -1.94 2.79 1.06
CA LEU A 9 -0.53 3.09 1.15
C LEU A 9 -0.05 2.66 2.53
N VAL A 10 0.82 1.68 2.62
CA VAL A 10 1.30 1.15 3.88
C VAL A 10 2.78 1.45 4.02
N ASP A 11 3.13 2.37 4.89
CA ASP A 11 4.51 2.80 5.06
C ASP A 11 4.62 3.41 6.45
N ASP A 12 5.64 3.06 7.21
CA ASP A 12 5.80 3.61 8.54
C ASP A 12 6.48 4.96 8.56
N ASP A 13 6.99 5.43 7.44
CA ASP A 13 7.58 6.76 7.37
C ASP A 13 6.43 7.73 7.14
N ASP A 14 6.05 8.45 8.16
CA ASP A 14 4.90 9.35 8.08
C ASP A 14 5.10 10.44 7.05
N ASP A 15 6.29 10.98 6.94
CA ASP A 15 6.53 12.07 6.00
C ASP A 15 6.45 11.58 4.57
N LEU A 16 7.03 10.44 4.28
CA LEU A 16 6.98 9.89 2.93
C LEU A 16 5.56 9.48 2.58
N ARG A 17 4.88 8.84 3.52
CA ARG A 17 3.52 8.41 3.28
C ARG A 17 2.61 9.60 2.99
N GLU A 18 2.78 10.67 3.75
CA GLU A 18 1.98 11.85 3.55
C GLU A 18 2.29 12.51 2.22
N ALA A 19 3.55 12.58 1.85
CA ALA A 19 3.94 13.19 0.59
C ALA A 19 3.37 12.40 -0.60
N LEU A 20 3.44 11.07 -0.54
CA LEU A 20 2.91 10.25 -1.60
C LEU A 20 1.38 10.36 -1.68
N SER A 21 0.77 10.40 -0.52
CA SER A 21 -0.69 10.54 -0.46
C SER A 21 -1.13 11.84 -1.11
N GLU A 22 -0.44 12.91 -0.82
CA GLU A 22 -0.78 14.21 -1.39
C GLU A 22 -0.63 14.21 -2.90
N GLN A 23 0.44 13.59 -3.39
CA GLN A 23 0.67 13.54 -4.82
C GLN A 23 -0.44 12.75 -5.51
N LEU A 24 -0.85 11.66 -4.93
CA LEU A 24 -1.89 10.83 -5.53
C LEU A 24 -3.24 11.52 -5.49
N VAL A 25 -3.53 12.18 -4.40
CA VAL A 25 -4.81 12.87 -4.26
C VAL A 25 -4.90 14.02 -5.25
N MET A 26 -3.78 14.66 -5.57
CA MET A 26 -3.81 15.78 -6.48
C MET A 26 -4.28 15.41 -7.87
N THR A 27 -4.20 14.14 -8.23
CA THR A 27 -4.66 13.76 -9.55
C THR A 27 -6.17 13.74 -9.64
N GLU A 28 -6.83 13.75 -8.50
CA GLU A 28 -8.29 13.71 -8.44
C GLU A 28 -8.90 12.42 -8.98
N ASP A 29 -8.07 11.42 -9.26
CA ASP A 29 -8.56 10.14 -9.71
C ASP A 29 -8.51 9.09 -8.63
N PHE A 30 -7.88 9.38 -7.49
CA PHE A 30 -7.65 8.39 -6.48
C PHE A 30 -8.17 8.77 -5.11
N ASP A 31 -8.63 7.77 -4.38
CA ASP A 31 -9.04 7.93 -3.00
C ASP A 31 -7.99 7.18 -2.20
N VAL A 32 -7.16 7.85 -1.44
CA VAL A 32 -5.99 7.26 -0.82
C VAL A 32 -6.22 7.01 0.66
N PHE A 33 -5.92 5.78 1.09
CA PHE A 33 -6.02 5.41 2.48
C PHE A 33 -4.61 5.09 2.97
N GLU A 34 -4.32 5.39 4.19
CA GLU A 34 -2.97 5.24 4.73
C GLU A 34 -2.94 4.30 5.92
N ALA A 35 -1.85 3.58 6.06
CA ALA A 35 -1.61 2.73 7.21
C ALA A 35 -0.14 2.83 7.58
N GLY A 36 0.16 2.93 8.83
CA GLY A 36 1.54 3.08 9.30
C GLY A 36 2.17 1.77 9.73
N THR A 37 1.41 0.68 9.78
CA THR A 37 1.93 -0.62 10.16
C THR A 37 1.29 -1.68 9.31
N GLY A 38 1.87 -2.86 9.32
CA GLY A 38 1.29 -3.98 8.60
C GLY A 38 -0.05 -4.38 9.15
N ALA A 39 -0.22 -4.32 10.47
CA ALA A 39 -1.48 -4.67 11.10
C ALA A 39 -2.59 -3.74 10.63
N GLU A 40 -2.31 -2.45 10.58
CA GLU A 40 -3.30 -1.50 10.07
C GLU A 40 -3.63 -1.78 8.61
N GLY A 41 -2.62 -2.11 7.83
CA GLY A 41 -2.84 -2.42 6.42
C GLY A 41 -3.75 -3.62 6.25
N MET A 42 -3.53 -4.66 7.04
CA MET A 42 -4.38 -5.85 6.98
C MET A 42 -5.81 -5.52 7.40
N ASP A 43 -5.97 -4.70 8.41
CA ASP A 43 -7.31 -4.33 8.85
C ASP A 43 -8.04 -3.59 7.74
N LYS A 44 -7.35 -2.74 7.01
CA LYS A 44 -7.99 -1.98 5.95
C LYS A 44 -8.39 -2.86 4.77
N VAL A 45 -7.54 -3.82 4.39
CA VAL A 45 -7.90 -4.68 3.27
C VAL A 45 -9.02 -5.65 3.65
N LYS A 46 -9.18 -5.93 4.93
CA LYS A 46 -10.31 -6.75 5.36
C LYS A 46 -11.59 -5.96 5.39
N ALA A 47 -11.48 -4.67 5.60
CA ALA A 47 -12.66 -3.83 5.71
C ALA A 47 -13.21 -3.38 4.36
N GLY A 48 -12.43 -3.41 3.33
CA GLY A 48 -12.92 -2.97 2.02
C GLY A 48 -12.00 -3.38 0.90
N LEU A 49 -12.39 -3.11 -0.31
CA LEU A 49 -11.61 -3.48 -1.48
C LEU A 49 -10.79 -2.31 -1.96
N PHE A 50 -9.63 -2.59 -2.46
CA PHE A 50 -8.76 -1.57 -3.03
C PHE A 50 -8.41 -1.92 -4.46
N ASP A 51 -8.03 -0.92 -5.23
CA ASP A 51 -7.61 -1.12 -6.61
C ASP A 51 -6.11 -1.25 -6.71
N LEU A 52 -5.38 -0.78 -5.71
CA LEU A 52 -3.94 -0.88 -5.68
C LEU A 52 -3.48 -0.79 -4.24
N VAL A 53 -2.48 -1.57 -3.87
CA VAL A 53 -1.86 -1.49 -2.55
C VAL A 53 -0.39 -1.19 -2.76
N ILE A 54 0.13 -0.20 -2.05
CA ILE A 54 1.55 0.14 -2.09
C ILE A 54 2.12 -0.18 -0.72
N LEU A 55 3.09 -1.08 -0.66
CA LEU A 55 3.67 -1.53 0.59
C LEU A 55 5.14 -1.20 0.71
N ASP A 56 5.54 -0.75 1.86
CA ASP A 56 6.96 -0.61 2.17
C ASP A 56 7.47 -1.96 2.65
N VAL A 57 8.64 -2.36 2.22
CA VAL A 57 9.22 -3.61 2.62
C VAL A 57 9.64 -3.58 4.10
N GLY A 58 10.13 -2.46 4.57
CA GLY A 58 10.66 -2.41 5.93
C GLY A 58 9.69 -1.91 6.98
N LEU A 59 8.57 -2.53 7.14
CA LEU A 59 7.60 -2.13 8.14
C LEU A 59 8.05 -2.54 9.54
N PRO A 60 7.62 -1.83 10.56
CA PRO A 60 8.09 -2.09 11.92
C PRO A 60 7.60 -3.41 12.49
N ASP A 61 6.43 -3.87 12.08
CA ASP A 61 5.86 -5.05 12.68
C ASP A 61 5.90 -6.27 11.76
N THR A 62 6.30 -6.10 10.51
CA THR A 62 6.36 -7.25 9.63
C THR A 62 7.16 -6.89 8.40
N ASP A 63 7.58 -7.88 7.66
CA ASP A 63 8.24 -7.65 6.40
C ASP A 63 7.15 -7.43 5.36
N GLY A 64 7.33 -6.45 4.51
CA GLY A 64 6.33 -6.15 3.47
C GLY A 64 6.07 -7.32 2.54
N ARG A 65 7.07 -8.17 2.30
CA ARG A 65 6.86 -9.33 1.46
C ARG A 65 5.95 -10.33 2.13
N GLU A 66 6.12 -10.50 3.42
CA GLU A 66 5.26 -11.38 4.18
C GLU A 66 3.85 -10.82 4.23
N LEU A 67 3.72 -9.52 4.38
CA LEU A 67 2.42 -8.87 4.39
C LEU A 67 1.73 -9.08 3.05
N CYS A 68 2.46 -8.95 1.95
CA CYS A 68 1.92 -9.17 0.63
C CYS A 68 1.36 -10.58 0.51
N ARG A 69 2.11 -11.56 1.01
CA ARG A 69 1.67 -12.93 0.98
C ARG A 69 0.39 -13.13 1.77
N ARG A 70 0.32 -12.53 2.93
CA ARG A 70 -0.85 -12.63 3.78
C ARG A 70 -2.07 -11.97 3.15
N MET A 71 -1.85 -10.85 2.49
CA MET A 71 -2.94 -10.18 1.79
C MET A 71 -3.46 -11.06 0.65
N ARG A 72 -2.55 -11.70 -0.09
CA ARG A 72 -2.97 -12.59 -1.17
C ARG A 72 -3.74 -13.78 -0.64
N LYS A 73 -3.29 -14.35 0.48
CA LYS A 73 -4.01 -15.44 1.06
C LYS A 73 -5.37 -15.02 1.53
N GLY A 74 -5.51 -13.81 1.95
CA GLY A 74 -6.78 -13.28 2.44
C GLY A 74 -7.74 -12.85 1.34
N GLY A 75 -7.35 -12.99 0.08
CA GLY A 75 -8.26 -12.68 -1.00
C GLY A 75 -8.00 -11.40 -1.74
N VAL A 76 -6.95 -10.67 -1.40
CA VAL A 76 -6.63 -9.43 -2.09
C VAL A 76 -6.15 -9.78 -3.48
N LYS A 77 -6.80 -9.24 -4.49
CA LYS A 77 -6.46 -9.56 -5.87
C LYS A 77 -5.92 -8.40 -6.67
N CYS A 78 -5.96 -7.22 -6.15
CA CYS A 78 -5.44 -6.07 -6.88
C CYS A 78 -3.92 -6.09 -6.92
N PRO A 79 -3.30 -5.32 -7.77
CA PRO A 79 -1.83 -5.25 -7.80
C PRO A 79 -1.27 -4.73 -6.48
N ILE A 80 -0.13 -5.25 -6.07
CA ILE A 80 0.57 -4.80 -4.89
C ILE A 80 1.95 -4.37 -5.33
N LEU A 81 2.25 -3.09 -5.12
CA LEU A 81 3.52 -2.53 -5.50
C LEU A 81 4.38 -2.44 -4.25
N MET A 82 5.60 -2.95 -4.31
CA MET A 82 6.49 -2.92 -3.16
C MET A 82 7.52 -1.83 -3.30
N LEU A 83 7.72 -1.06 -2.23
CA LEU A 83 8.76 -0.05 -2.21
C LEU A 83 9.90 -0.57 -1.37
N THR A 84 11.11 -0.52 -1.90
CA THR A 84 12.21 -1.11 -1.20
C THR A 84 12.90 -0.16 -0.30
N GLY A 85 12.54 0.94 -0.18
CA GLY A 85 13.14 1.77 0.77
C GLY A 85 14.43 2.32 0.37
N HIS A 86 15.50 1.67 0.48
CA HIS A 86 16.68 2.32 0.20
C HIS A 86 17.40 1.64 -0.84
N ASP A 87 17.05 0.76 -1.49
CA ASP A 87 17.88 0.19 -2.23
C ASP A 87 17.51 0.33 -3.50
N THR A 88 17.94 0.43 -4.18
CA THR A 88 17.77 0.91 -5.16
C THR A 88 17.43 0.23 -6.27
N ASP A 89 17.62 -0.70 -6.47
CA ASP A 89 17.56 -1.24 -7.58
C ASP A 89 16.45 -1.89 -7.89
N SER A 90 15.45 -1.71 -7.55
CA SER A 90 14.64 -2.50 -7.90
C SER A 90 13.44 -2.24 -7.86
N ASP A 91 12.74 -1.90 -8.39
CA ASP A 91 11.62 -1.72 -8.42
C ASP A 91 10.85 -2.82 -8.60
N THR A 92 10.09 -3.21 -7.92
CA THR A 92 9.62 -4.32 -7.90
C THR A 92 8.20 -4.39 -7.86
N ILE A 93 7.54 -4.90 -8.75
CA ILE A 93 6.16 -5.10 -8.70
C ILE A 93 5.91 -6.52 -8.53
N LEU A 94 5.23 -6.89 -7.48
CA LEU A 94 4.99 -8.23 -7.22
C LEU A 94 3.56 -8.41 -7.28
N GLY A 95 3.09 -9.11 -7.94
CA GLY A 95 1.77 -9.25 -8.03
C GLY A 95 0.99 -10.12 -7.93
#